data_f2185d25b19b2bd5ed9a06e4972b4226
#
_entry.id   f2185d25b19b2bd5ed9a06e4972b4226
#
_cell.length_a   1.000
_cell.length_b   1.000
_cell.length_c   1.000
_cell.angle_alpha   90.00
_cell.angle_beta   90.00
_cell.angle_gamma   90.00
#
_symmetry.space_group_name_H-M   'P 1'
#
loop_
_entity.id
_entity.type
_entity.pdbx_description
1 polymer ?
#
loop_
_entity_poly.entity_id
_entity_poly.type
_entity_poly.pdbx_seq_one_letter_code
_entity_poly.pdbx_strand_id
1 'polypeptide(L)'
;IARRQRQMCIRDRYLAVDFFFILSGFVIGYAYDDRWKTTMTQKEFFKRRLIRLHPMVVMGAVLGAITFCIQGCEQWDGTRVSISMVMLAMLLNLFLIPAVPGTGPEVRGNGEMYPLNGPSWSLFFEYIGNILYALFIRRLSTKALTILVVIAGIGLASFSIFNLSGNYHLGVG
;
A
#
# COMPACT_ATOMS: atom_id res chain seq x y z
N ILE A 1 17.71 -13.94 21.65
CA ILE A 1 18.24 -12.70 21.01
C ILE A 1 17.70 -12.58 19.59
N ALA A 2 17.78 -13.59 18.73
CA ALA A 2 17.31 -13.56 17.35
C ALA A 2 15.80 -13.26 17.19
N ARG A 3 14.96 -13.75 18.12
CA ARG A 3 13.51 -13.49 18.13
C ARG A 3 13.20 -12.02 18.46
N ARG A 4 13.91 -11.42 19.41
CA ARG A 4 13.77 -9.99 19.76
C ARG A 4 14.26 -9.09 18.61
N GLN A 5 15.36 -9.43 17.95
CA GLN A 5 15.87 -8.69 16.81
C GLN A 5 14.89 -8.73 15.62
N ARG A 6 14.27 -9.88 15.33
CA ARG A 6 13.23 -9.96 14.27
C ARG A 6 12.02 -9.10 14.60
N GLN A 7 11.55 -9.11 15.84
CA GLN A 7 10.41 -8.27 16.25
C GLN A 7 10.74 -6.78 16.18
N MET A 8 11.97 -6.36 16.54
CA MET A 8 12.42 -4.98 16.38
C MET A 8 12.48 -4.59 14.90
N CYS A 9 13.09 -5.40 14.04
CA CYS A 9 13.16 -5.11 12.60
C CYS A 9 11.78 -5.02 11.92
N ILE A 10 10.81 -5.83 12.36
CA ILE A 10 9.44 -5.75 11.84
C ILE A 10 8.79 -4.44 12.29
N ARG A 11 8.92 -4.09 13.56
CA ARG A 11 8.35 -2.86 14.13
C ARG A 11 8.93 -1.59 13.50
N ASP A 12 10.24 -1.59 13.22
CA ASP A 12 10.91 -0.46 12.58
C ASP A 12 10.45 -0.26 11.13
N ARG A 13 10.12 -1.35 10.42
CA ARG A 13 9.55 -1.27 9.05
C ARG A 13 8.19 -0.58 9.03
N TYR A 14 7.32 -0.87 9.99
CA TYR A 14 6.00 -0.23 10.07
C TYR A 14 6.14 1.27 10.36
N LEU A 15 7.00 1.65 11.30
CA LEU A 15 7.26 3.06 11.59
C LEU A 15 7.81 3.82 10.38
N ALA A 16 8.64 3.19 9.57
CA ALA A 16 9.16 3.80 8.34
C ALA A 16 8.04 4.04 7.30
N VAL A 17 7.07 3.12 7.20
CA VAL A 17 5.90 3.28 6.32
C VAL A 17 4.97 4.38 6.83
N ASP A 18 4.70 4.43 8.13
CA ASP A 18 3.90 5.49 8.73
C ASP A 18 4.54 6.87 8.51
N PHE A 19 5.84 6.97 8.73
CA PHE A 19 6.60 8.19 8.42
C PHE A 19 6.52 8.57 6.94
N PHE A 20 6.61 7.58 6.04
CA PHE A 20 6.47 7.80 4.61
C PHE A 20 5.09 8.38 4.26
N PHE A 21 4.00 7.85 4.83
CA PHE A 21 2.66 8.37 4.59
C PHE A 21 2.49 9.81 5.11
N ILE A 22 3.00 10.11 6.30
CA ILE A 22 2.97 11.47 6.87
C ILE A 22 3.74 12.43 5.97
N LEU A 23 4.95 12.05 5.57
CA LEU A 23 5.80 12.86 4.68
C LEU A 23 5.15 13.05 3.30
N SER A 24 4.58 12.00 2.74
CA SER A 24 3.87 12.07 1.46
C SER A 24 2.69 13.04 1.53
N GLY A 25 1.88 12.94 2.59
CA GLY A 25 0.76 13.86 2.83
C GLY A 25 1.20 15.33 2.96
N PHE A 26 2.27 15.57 3.73
CA PHE A 26 2.85 16.90 3.88
C PHE A 26 3.35 17.46 2.54
N VAL A 27 4.13 16.68 1.80
CA VAL A 27 4.67 17.09 0.49
C VAL A 27 3.55 17.38 -0.50
N ILE A 28 2.46 16.60 -0.47
CA ILE A 28 1.30 16.81 -1.33
C ILE A 28 0.65 18.15 -1.00
N GLY A 29 0.34 18.42 0.26
CA GLY A 29 -0.23 19.68 0.69
C GLY A 29 0.66 20.86 0.30
N TYR A 30 1.92 20.83 0.71
CA TYR A 30 2.88 21.90 0.42
C TYR A 30 3.07 22.16 -1.08
N ALA A 31 3.19 21.12 -1.91
CA ALA A 31 3.49 21.28 -3.33
C ALA A 31 2.28 21.66 -4.18
N TYR A 32 1.07 21.34 -3.72
CA TYR A 32 -0.12 21.43 -4.58
C TYR A 32 -1.19 22.38 -4.09
N ASP A 33 -1.28 22.77 -2.80
CA ASP A 33 -2.37 23.61 -2.28
C ASP A 33 -2.48 24.96 -2.99
N ASP A 34 -1.36 25.62 -3.27
CA ASP A 34 -1.38 26.90 -3.99
C ASP A 34 -1.66 26.72 -5.49
N ARG A 35 -1.24 25.61 -6.08
CA ARG A 35 -1.46 25.32 -7.49
C ARG A 35 -2.92 25.00 -7.81
N TRP A 36 -3.65 24.43 -6.86
CA TRP A 36 -5.09 24.21 -7.00
C TRP A 36 -5.90 25.51 -7.15
N LYS A 37 -5.39 26.62 -6.62
CA LYS A 37 -6.04 27.94 -6.72
C LYS A 37 -5.85 28.61 -8.08
N THR A 38 -4.81 28.22 -8.82
CA THR A 38 -4.38 28.94 -10.03
C THR A 38 -4.52 28.15 -11.32
N THR A 39 -3.91 26.98 -11.41
CA THR A 39 -3.70 26.31 -12.72
C THR A 39 -3.98 24.82 -12.73
N MET A 40 -4.12 24.17 -11.58
CA MET A 40 -4.16 22.70 -11.53
C MET A 40 -5.57 22.15 -11.65
N THR A 41 -5.77 21.24 -12.61
CA THR A 41 -6.98 20.42 -12.73
C THR A 41 -6.79 19.07 -12.04
N GLN A 42 -7.92 18.42 -11.68
CA GLN A 42 -7.87 17.06 -11.08
C GLN A 42 -7.16 16.07 -12.00
N LYS A 43 -7.43 16.13 -13.31
CA LYS A 43 -6.79 15.25 -14.31
C LYS A 43 -5.28 15.40 -14.32
N GLU A 44 -4.79 16.63 -14.23
CA GLU A 44 -3.35 16.93 -14.23
C GLU A 44 -2.67 16.46 -12.95
N PHE A 45 -3.33 16.63 -11.79
CA PHE A 45 -2.86 16.09 -10.53
C PHE A 45 -2.70 14.55 -10.58
N PHE A 46 -3.76 13.84 -11.00
CA PHE A 46 -3.70 12.37 -11.10
C PHE A 46 -2.68 11.91 -12.14
N LYS A 47 -2.55 12.58 -13.28
CA LYS A 47 -1.52 12.26 -14.27
C LYS A 47 -0.11 12.36 -13.69
N ARG A 48 0.20 13.45 -12.96
CA ARG A 48 1.52 13.63 -12.33
C ARG A 48 1.80 12.57 -11.27
N ARG A 49 0.78 12.19 -10.48
CA ARG A 49 0.91 11.13 -9.47
C ARG A 49 1.09 9.76 -10.11
N LEU A 50 0.32 9.46 -11.15
CA LEU A 50 0.46 8.21 -11.90
C LEU A 50 1.88 8.07 -12.48
N ILE A 51 2.38 9.09 -13.17
CA ILE A 51 3.74 9.07 -13.75
C ILE A 51 4.81 8.87 -12.67
N ARG A 52 4.59 9.36 -11.45
CA ARG A 52 5.56 9.23 -10.36
C ARG A 52 5.52 7.86 -9.68
N LEU A 53 4.34 7.33 -9.40
CA LEU A 53 4.16 6.13 -8.57
C LEU A 53 4.09 4.84 -9.40
N HIS A 54 3.45 4.90 -10.56
CA HIS A 54 3.18 3.70 -11.35
C HIS A 54 4.42 2.97 -11.89
N PRO A 55 5.51 3.63 -12.27
CA PRO A 55 6.73 2.94 -12.68
C PRO A 55 7.28 2.01 -11.59
N MET A 56 7.17 2.39 -10.32
CA MET A 56 7.60 1.53 -9.19
C MET A 56 6.72 0.29 -9.06
N VAL A 57 5.40 0.43 -9.27
CA VAL A 57 4.46 -0.70 -9.28
C VAL A 57 4.82 -1.68 -10.39
N VAL A 58 5.03 -1.15 -11.61
CA VAL A 58 5.37 -1.98 -12.78
C VAL A 58 6.68 -2.73 -12.56
N MET A 59 7.74 -2.02 -12.15
CA MET A 59 9.03 -2.63 -11.88
C MET A 59 8.94 -3.70 -10.79
N GLY A 60 8.27 -3.41 -9.70
CA GLY A 60 8.08 -4.36 -8.59
C GLY A 60 7.28 -5.59 -8.99
N ALA A 61 6.22 -5.43 -9.78
CA ALA A 61 5.41 -6.55 -10.26
C ALA A 61 6.19 -7.46 -11.22
N VAL A 62 6.92 -6.86 -12.17
CA VAL A 62 7.74 -7.63 -13.14
C VAL A 62 8.88 -8.36 -12.45
N LEU A 63 9.66 -7.66 -11.60
CA LEU A 63 10.74 -8.28 -10.85
C LEU A 63 10.24 -9.36 -9.91
N GLY A 64 9.09 -9.13 -9.26
CA GLY A 64 8.45 -10.11 -8.40
C GLY A 64 8.03 -11.37 -9.16
N ALA A 65 7.45 -11.23 -10.34
CA ALA A 65 7.09 -12.37 -11.19
C ALA A 65 8.32 -13.14 -11.67
N ILE A 66 9.36 -12.43 -12.13
CA ILE A 66 10.62 -13.05 -12.58
C ILE A 66 11.27 -13.83 -11.44
N THR A 67 11.42 -13.22 -10.25
CA THR A 67 12.04 -13.87 -9.09
C THR A 67 11.24 -15.06 -8.62
N PHE A 68 9.90 -14.99 -8.64
CA PHE A 68 9.03 -16.11 -8.29
C PHE A 68 9.18 -17.28 -9.28
N CYS A 69 9.28 -17.01 -10.57
CA CYS A 69 9.53 -18.03 -11.57
C CYS A 69 10.93 -18.67 -11.43
N ILE A 70 11.96 -17.89 -11.11
CA ILE A 70 13.31 -18.41 -10.86
C ILE A 70 13.32 -19.33 -9.61
N GLN A 71 12.50 -19.03 -8.61
CA GLN A 71 12.35 -19.86 -7.40
C GLN A 71 11.57 -21.17 -7.63
N GLY A 72 11.09 -21.42 -8.84
CA GLY A 72 10.39 -22.67 -9.22
C GLY A 72 8.88 -22.55 -9.26
N CYS A 73 8.30 -21.37 -9.08
CA CYS A 73 6.84 -21.14 -9.04
C CYS A 73 6.14 -22.03 -7.99
N GLU A 74 6.71 -22.15 -6.81
CA GLU A 74 6.17 -22.96 -5.71
C GLU A 74 5.60 -22.08 -4.60
N GLN A 75 4.45 -22.48 -4.05
CA GLN A 75 3.86 -21.89 -2.85
C GLN A 75 4.67 -22.29 -1.61
N TRP A 76 4.36 -21.69 -0.47
CA TRP A 76 5.01 -22.02 0.80
C TRP A 76 4.75 -23.46 1.26
N ASP A 77 3.68 -24.08 0.79
CA ASP A 77 3.33 -25.48 1.04
C ASP A 77 3.99 -26.47 0.06
N GLY A 78 4.77 -25.97 -0.90
CA GLY A 78 5.43 -26.76 -1.94
C GLY A 78 4.55 -27.06 -3.17
N THR A 79 3.32 -26.57 -3.21
CA THR A 79 2.44 -26.74 -4.40
C THR A 79 2.95 -25.86 -5.55
N ARG A 80 3.04 -26.45 -6.75
CA ARG A 80 3.43 -25.69 -7.95
C ARG A 80 2.29 -24.87 -8.49
N VAL A 81 2.58 -23.61 -8.77
CA VAL A 81 1.64 -22.68 -9.39
C VAL A 81 1.85 -22.64 -10.89
N SER A 82 0.75 -22.69 -11.66
CA SER A 82 0.85 -22.55 -13.09
C SER A 82 1.31 -21.16 -13.52
N ILE A 83 2.08 -21.08 -14.59
CA ILE A 83 2.58 -19.80 -15.14
C ILE A 83 1.43 -18.86 -15.47
N SER A 84 0.28 -19.37 -15.90
CA SER A 84 -0.91 -18.56 -16.19
C SER A 84 -1.42 -17.83 -14.94
N MET A 85 -1.38 -18.45 -13.75
CA MET A 85 -1.76 -17.81 -12.50
C MET A 85 -0.73 -16.77 -12.06
N VAL A 86 0.55 -17.01 -12.26
CA VAL A 86 1.61 -16.02 -12.01
C VAL A 86 1.42 -14.78 -12.91
N MET A 87 1.12 -15.00 -14.19
CA MET A 87 0.84 -13.90 -15.12
C MET A 87 -0.42 -13.13 -14.75
N LEU A 88 -1.48 -13.82 -14.31
CA LEU A 88 -2.68 -13.16 -13.79
C LEU A 88 -2.39 -12.35 -12.55
N ALA A 89 -1.65 -12.90 -11.58
CA ALA A 89 -1.25 -12.18 -10.38
C ALA A 89 -0.38 -10.95 -10.71
N MET A 90 0.54 -11.07 -11.66
CA MET A 90 1.32 -9.94 -12.16
C MET A 90 0.44 -8.86 -12.77
N LEU A 91 -0.53 -9.25 -13.59
CA LEU A 91 -1.45 -8.33 -14.28
C LEU A 91 -2.33 -7.58 -13.25
N LEU A 92 -2.86 -8.27 -12.25
CA LEU A 92 -3.59 -7.65 -11.15
C LEU A 92 -2.71 -6.68 -10.37
N ASN A 93 -1.47 -7.05 -10.08
CA ASN A 93 -0.52 -6.18 -9.39
C ASN A 93 -0.19 -4.93 -10.22
N LEU A 94 -0.08 -5.03 -11.55
CA LEU A 94 0.13 -3.87 -12.44
C LEU A 94 -0.98 -2.82 -12.30
N PHE A 95 -2.22 -3.25 -12.06
CA PHE A 95 -3.35 -2.36 -11.85
C PHE A 95 -3.62 -2.05 -10.36
N LEU A 96 -2.75 -2.50 -9.46
CA LEU A 96 -2.93 -2.43 -8.01
C LEU A 96 -4.27 -3.02 -7.53
N ILE A 97 -4.73 -4.06 -8.21
CA ILE A 97 -5.90 -4.83 -7.78
C ILE A 97 -5.41 -5.88 -6.78
N PRO A 98 -5.90 -5.86 -5.52
CA PRO A 98 -5.46 -6.82 -4.52
C PRO A 98 -5.94 -8.23 -4.86
N ALA A 99 -5.08 -9.22 -4.65
CA ALA A 99 -5.48 -10.62 -4.72
C ALA A 99 -6.39 -10.95 -3.52
N VAL A 100 -7.47 -11.69 -3.77
CA VAL A 100 -8.36 -12.14 -2.71
C VAL A 100 -7.77 -13.42 -2.10
N PRO A 101 -7.61 -13.50 -0.77
CA PRO A 101 -7.11 -14.70 -0.09
C PRO A 101 -7.91 -15.95 -0.47
N GLY A 102 -7.22 -17.06 -0.71
CA GLY A 102 -7.84 -18.32 -1.12
C GLY A 102 -8.26 -18.41 -2.59
N THR A 103 -7.93 -17.41 -3.42
CA THR A 103 -8.19 -17.45 -4.87
C THR A 103 -6.92 -17.76 -5.66
N GLY A 104 -7.08 -18.20 -6.92
CA GLY A 104 -5.95 -18.57 -7.78
C GLY A 104 -4.84 -17.52 -7.93
N PRO A 105 -5.12 -16.22 -7.98
CA PRO A 105 -4.09 -15.19 -8.05
C PRO A 105 -3.23 -15.03 -6.78
N GLU A 106 -3.62 -15.64 -5.67
CA GLU A 106 -2.80 -15.74 -4.46
C GLU A 106 -1.70 -16.79 -4.62
N VAL A 107 -0.75 -16.50 -5.48
CA VAL A 107 0.29 -17.46 -5.91
C VAL A 107 1.28 -17.88 -4.82
N ARG A 108 1.31 -17.24 -3.65
CA ARG A 108 2.18 -17.63 -2.52
C ARG A 108 1.48 -18.39 -1.41
N GLY A 109 0.15 -18.34 -1.33
CA GLY A 109 -0.63 -19.08 -0.33
C GLY A 109 -0.59 -18.51 1.11
N ASN A 110 -0.15 -17.25 1.28
CA ASN A 110 -0.02 -16.59 2.59
C ASN A 110 -1.11 -15.56 2.91
N GLY A 111 -2.11 -15.42 2.07
CA GLY A 111 -3.11 -14.36 2.22
C GLY A 111 -2.59 -12.95 1.91
N GLU A 112 -1.51 -12.84 1.15
CA GLU A 112 -0.91 -11.55 0.78
C GLU A 112 -1.77 -10.83 -0.26
N MET A 113 -2.07 -9.53 -0.03
CA MET A 113 -2.77 -8.69 -1.01
C MET A 113 -2.03 -8.61 -2.35
N TYR A 114 -0.71 -8.61 -2.31
CA TYR A 114 0.18 -8.49 -3.47
C TYR A 114 1.29 -9.54 -3.39
N PRO A 115 1.00 -10.79 -3.76
CA PRO A 115 1.91 -11.91 -3.53
C PRO A 115 3.23 -11.83 -4.28
N LEU A 116 3.27 -11.11 -5.40
CA LEU A 116 4.50 -10.91 -6.19
C LEU A 116 5.32 -9.70 -5.72
N ASN A 117 4.67 -8.71 -5.11
CA ASN A 117 5.32 -7.49 -4.65
C ASN A 117 4.69 -7.01 -3.34
N GLY A 118 5.15 -7.56 -2.23
CA GLY A 118 4.65 -7.20 -0.90
C GLY A 118 4.52 -5.68 -0.69
N PRO A 119 5.53 -4.85 -0.97
CA PRO A 119 5.45 -3.39 -0.80
C PRO A 119 4.33 -2.68 -1.57
N SER A 120 3.71 -3.29 -2.58
CA SER A 120 2.61 -2.68 -3.35
C SER A 120 1.42 -2.25 -2.51
N TRP A 121 1.20 -2.87 -1.33
CA TRP A 121 0.11 -2.46 -0.44
C TRP A 121 0.26 -1.00 0.02
N SER A 122 1.47 -0.55 0.30
CA SER A 122 1.71 0.84 0.70
C SER A 122 1.44 1.82 -0.45
N LEU A 123 1.82 1.46 -1.67
CA LEU A 123 1.51 2.26 -2.86
C LEU A 123 -0.01 2.31 -3.13
N PHE A 124 -0.72 1.22 -2.90
CA PHE A 124 -2.18 1.20 -3.00
C PHE A 124 -2.84 2.20 -2.04
N PHE A 125 -2.44 2.21 -0.78
CA PHE A 125 -2.94 3.19 0.19
C PHE A 125 -2.50 4.62 -0.13
N GLU A 126 -1.32 4.81 -0.72
CA GLU A 126 -0.89 6.13 -1.20
C GLU A 126 -1.78 6.63 -2.34
N TYR A 127 -2.20 5.77 -3.26
CA TYR A 127 -3.18 6.14 -4.28
C TYR A 127 -4.53 6.53 -3.68
N ILE A 128 -5.03 5.76 -2.71
CA ILE A 128 -6.25 6.11 -1.97
C ILE A 128 -6.10 7.47 -1.28
N GLY A 129 -5.00 7.71 -0.60
CA GLY A 129 -4.71 8.99 0.04
C GLY A 129 -4.70 10.16 -0.95
N ASN A 130 -4.09 9.97 -2.14
CA ASN A 130 -4.10 10.98 -3.21
C ASN A 130 -5.53 11.26 -3.73
N ILE A 131 -6.36 10.23 -3.87
CA ILE A 131 -7.77 10.37 -4.30
C ILE A 131 -8.56 11.14 -3.25
N LEU A 132 -8.43 10.74 -1.98
CA LEU A 132 -9.10 11.42 -0.86
C LEU A 132 -8.66 12.89 -0.75
N TYR A 133 -7.37 13.17 -0.89
CA TYR A 133 -6.86 14.53 -0.91
C TYR A 133 -7.49 15.35 -2.04
N ALA A 134 -7.44 14.86 -3.28
CA ALA A 134 -7.92 15.58 -4.44
C ALA A 134 -9.44 15.83 -4.43
N LEU A 135 -10.23 14.91 -3.88
CA LEU A 135 -11.69 15.00 -3.88
C LEU A 135 -12.24 15.72 -2.65
N PHE A 136 -11.70 15.43 -1.46
CA PHE A 136 -12.30 15.82 -0.18
C PHE A 136 -11.39 16.72 0.64
N ILE A 137 -10.18 16.26 0.99
CA ILE A 137 -9.33 16.88 2.03
C ILE A 137 -9.00 18.34 1.70
N ARG A 138 -8.63 18.63 0.46
CA ARG A 138 -8.30 20.00 0.01
C ARG A 138 -9.45 21.02 0.15
N ARG A 139 -10.69 20.54 0.29
CA ARG A 139 -11.88 21.41 0.43
C ARG A 139 -12.25 21.63 1.90
N LEU A 140 -11.63 20.90 2.82
CA LEU A 140 -11.90 21.01 4.24
C LEU A 140 -11.22 22.25 4.82
N SER A 141 -11.89 22.90 5.77
CA SER A 141 -11.27 23.95 6.57
C SER A 141 -10.21 23.38 7.51
N THR A 142 -9.27 24.19 7.95
CA THR A 142 -8.23 23.77 8.91
C THR A 142 -8.85 23.19 10.19
N LYS A 143 -9.96 23.74 10.66
CA LYS A 143 -10.69 23.22 11.84
C LYS A 143 -11.22 21.80 11.59
N ALA A 144 -11.82 21.56 10.40
CA ALA A 144 -12.34 20.24 10.04
C ALA A 144 -11.20 19.22 9.89
N LEU A 145 -10.07 19.62 9.32
CA LEU A 145 -8.87 18.77 9.23
C LEU A 145 -8.32 18.41 10.61
N THR A 146 -8.23 19.38 11.54
CA THR A 146 -7.78 19.11 12.91
C THR A 146 -8.71 18.11 13.60
N ILE A 147 -10.01 18.29 13.49
CA ILE A 147 -11.01 17.36 14.06
C ILE A 147 -10.83 15.97 13.47
N LEU A 148 -10.68 15.86 12.15
CA LEU A 148 -10.47 14.59 11.46
C LEU A 148 -9.21 13.87 11.95
N VAL A 149 -8.09 14.59 12.10
CA VAL A 149 -6.82 14.04 12.61
C VAL A 149 -6.96 13.56 14.06
N VAL A 150 -7.65 14.34 14.92
CA VAL A 150 -7.89 13.95 16.30
C VAL A 150 -8.75 12.70 16.38
N ILE A 151 -9.85 12.63 15.61
CA ILE A 151 -10.74 11.45 15.58
C ILE A 151 -9.96 10.23 15.08
N ALA A 152 -9.19 10.37 14.01
CA ALA A 152 -8.37 9.27 13.47
C ALA A 152 -7.32 8.80 14.50
N GLY A 153 -6.66 9.73 15.19
CA GLY A 153 -5.69 9.42 16.25
C GLY A 153 -6.31 8.68 17.43
N ILE A 154 -7.47 9.13 17.90
CA ILE A 154 -8.23 8.44 18.95
C ILE A 154 -8.65 7.04 18.46
N GLY A 155 -9.13 6.91 17.23
CA GLY A 155 -9.51 5.62 16.65
C GLY A 155 -8.36 4.63 16.60
N LEU A 156 -7.19 5.07 16.15
CA LEU A 156 -5.97 4.24 16.11
C LEU A 156 -5.50 3.84 17.52
N ALA A 157 -5.50 4.79 18.46
CA ALA A 157 -5.15 4.51 19.84
C ALA A 157 -6.12 3.51 20.50
N SER A 158 -7.42 3.68 20.30
CA SER A 158 -8.45 2.75 20.78
C SER A 158 -8.28 1.36 20.17
N PHE A 159 -8.04 1.27 18.86
CA PHE A 159 -7.78 0.02 18.16
C PHE A 159 -6.57 -0.72 18.74
N SER A 160 -5.50 0.03 19.03
CA SER A 160 -4.27 -0.53 19.64
C SER A 160 -4.50 -1.01 21.07
N ILE A 161 -5.24 -0.24 21.89
CA ILE A 161 -5.50 -0.55 23.31
C ILE A 161 -6.45 -1.76 23.44
N PHE A 162 -7.51 -1.80 22.67
CA PHE A 162 -8.50 -2.88 22.74
C PHE A 162 -8.10 -4.15 22.01
N ASN A 163 -6.89 -4.18 21.42
CA ASN A 163 -6.35 -5.34 20.71
C ASN A 163 -7.34 -5.94 19.71
N LEU A 164 -8.12 -5.09 19.07
CA LEU A 164 -9.09 -5.47 18.04
C LEU A 164 -8.42 -6.10 16.81
N SER A 165 -7.08 -6.01 16.74
CA SER A 165 -6.23 -6.62 15.72
C SER A 165 -5.96 -8.12 15.91
N GLY A 166 -6.54 -8.73 16.96
CA GLY A 166 -6.30 -10.14 17.25
C GLY A 166 -6.80 -11.06 16.15
N ASN A 167 -6.10 -11.19 15.06
CA ASN A 167 -6.17 -12.14 13.95
C ASN A 167 -6.38 -11.54 12.54
N TYR A 168 -6.36 -10.24 12.35
CA TYR A 168 -6.26 -9.72 10.99
C TYR A 168 -4.79 -9.64 10.59
N HIS A 169 -4.26 -10.73 10.06
CA HIS A 169 -3.10 -10.67 9.18
C HIS A 169 -3.54 -9.90 7.93
N LEU A 170 -3.45 -8.57 7.95
CA LEU A 170 -3.51 -7.76 6.76
C LEU A 170 -2.26 -8.06 5.94
N GLY A 171 -2.19 -9.27 5.35
CA GLY A 171 -1.28 -9.63 4.26
C GLY A 171 0.17 -9.13 4.33
N VAL A 172 0.69 -8.92 5.52
CA VAL A 172 2.05 -8.45 5.76
C VAL A 172 2.79 -9.58 6.43
N GLY A 173 3.14 -10.58 5.62
CA GLY A 173 4.03 -11.65 6.02
C GLY A 173 5.46 -11.18 6.21
#